data_6df4da270b389757239af83284c39b88
#
_entry.id   6df4da270b389757239af83284c39b88
#
_cell.length_a   1.000
_cell.length_b   1.000
_cell.length_c   1.000
_cell.angle_alpha   90.00
_cell.angle_beta   90.00
_cell.angle_gamma   90.00
#
_symmetry.space_group_name_H-M   'P 1'
#
loop_
_entity.id
_entity.type
_entity.pdbx_description
1 polymer ?
#
loop_
_entity_poly.entity_id
_entity_poly.type
_entity_poly.pdbx_seq_one_letter_code
_entity_poly.pdbx_strand_id
1 'polypeptide(L)'
;QNQGSVIVADGVRKDEEFSGTKEVEERHRINEANLDAWMRAHVEGPKGPLKVLQFKGGQSNPTYKIETPDRSYVMRRKPFGKLLPSAHAVDREFRVIAALGKQGFPVAKAYALCTDDGVIGAAFYIMSMEEGRVFWDPTLPSQTPENRRKIFISKIETLANLHVFDPEKIGLGDFGKPGNYF
;
A
#
# COMPACT_ATOMS: atom_id res chain seq x y z
N GLN A 1 40.51 -4.20 -5.83
CA GLN A 1 39.74 -3.10 -6.45
C GLN A 1 38.58 -3.64 -7.29
N ASN A 2 37.61 -4.32 -6.72
CA ASN A 2 36.39 -4.67 -7.48
C ASN A 2 35.20 -5.09 -6.58
N GLN A 3 35.13 -4.66 -5.31
CA GLN A 3 34.03 -5.01 -4.43
C GLN A 3 32.82 -4.04 -4.55
N GLY A 4 33.03 -2.85 -5.10
CA GLY A 4 31.96 -1.85 -5.22
C GLY A 4 30.92 -2.12 -6.33
N SER A 5 31.34 -2.80 -7.42
CA SER A 5 30.44 -3.06 -8.55
C SER A 5 29.45 -4.22 -8.31
N VAL A 6 29.83 -5.18 -7.46
CA VAL A 6 28.99 -6.35 -7.15
C VAL A 6 27.83 -5.97 -6.24
N ILE A 7 28.05 -5.09 -5.26
CA ILE A 7 27.01 -4.64 -4.32
C ILE A 7 25.95 -3.79 -5.03
N VAL A 8 26.37 -2.90 -5.92
CA VAL A 8 25.42 -2.05 -6.70
C VAL A 8 24.57 -2.91 -7.64
N ALA A 9 25.16 -3.92 -8.28
CA ALA A 9 24.43 -4.83 -9.17
C ALA A 9 23.41 -5.69 -8.41
N ASP A 10 23.74 -6.14 -7.18
CA ASP A 10 22.84 -6.96 -6.36
C ASP A 10 21.66 -6.13 -5.81
N GLY A 11 21.90 -4.91 -5.37
CA GLY A 11 20.83 -3.98 -4.95
C GLY A 11 19.88 -3.62 -6.08
N VAL A 12 20.36 -3.36 -7.28
CA VAL A 12 19.54 -3.11 -8.48
C VAL A 12 18.71 -4.35 -8.84
N ARG A 13 19.29 -5.55 -8.79
CA ARG A 13 18.55 -6.81 -9.05
C ARG A 13 17.43 -7.04 -8.06
N LYS A 14 17.63 -6.76 -6.77
CA LYS A 14 16.57 -6.86 -5.76
C LYS A 14 15.45 -5.86 -6.01
N ASP A 15 15.76 -4.63 -6.34
CA ASP A 15 14.75 -3.61 -6.66
C ASP A 15 13.91 -4.04 -7.87
N GLU A 16 14.50 -4.63 -8.90
CA GLU A 16 13.78 -5.15 -10.08
C GLU A 16 12.97 -6.43 -9.77
N GLU A 17 13.52 -7.34 -8.97
CA GLU A 17 12.87 -8.60 -8.62
C GLU A 17 11.58 -8.40 -7.81
N PHE A 18 11.58 -7.46 -6.85
CA PHE A 18 10.46 -7.22 -5.95
C PHE A 18 9.58 -6.04 -6.35
N SER A 19 9.95 -5.28 -7.38
CA SER A 19 9.15 -4.19 -7.92
C SER A 19 8.24 -4.64 -9.06
N GLY A 20 7.17 -3.85 -9.29
CA GLY A 20 6.23 -4.09 -10.37
C GLY A 20 5.16 -5.13 -10.04
N THR A 21 4.47 -5.58 -11.08
CA THR A 21 3.33 -6.48 -10.99
C THR A 21 3.59 -7.79 -11.74
N LYS A 22 2.77 -8.79 -11.46
CA LYS A 22 2.68 -10.09 -12.11
C LYS A 22 1.22 -10.49 -12.28
N GLU A 23 0.96 -11.54 -13.04
CA GLU A 23 -0.36 -12.18 -13.06
C GLU A 23 -0.75 -12.67 -11.67
N VAL A 24 -2.06 -12.65 -11.37
CA VAL A 24 -2.56 -13.05 -10.05
C VAL A 24 -2.32 -14.55 -9.84
N GLU A 25 -1.63 -14.90 -8.76
CA GLU A 25 -1.41 -16.30 -8.39
C GLU A 25 -2.75 -17.00 -8.11
N GLU A 26 -2.86 -18.29 -8.46
CA GLU A 26 -4.07 -19.09 -8.31
C GLU A 26 -4.73 -18.97 -6.91
N ARG A 27 -3.91 -19.11 -5.86
CA ARG A 27 -4.34 -18.98 -4.45
C ARG A 27 -4.80 -17.57 -4.06
N HIS A 28 -4.53 -16.59 -4.89
CA HIS A 28 -4.87 -15.19 -4.65
C HIS A 28 -5.93 -14.66 -5.62
N ARG A 29 -6.47 -15.53 -6.49
CA ARG A 29 -7.55 -15.17 -7.40
C ARG A 29 -8.78 -14.68 -6.67
N ILE A 30 -9.45 -13.72 -7.24
CA ILE A 30 -10.65 -13.08 -6.73
C ILE A 30 -11.73 -13.09 -7.80
N ASN A 31 -12.96 -12.87 -7.43
CA ASN A 31 -14.06 -12.67 -8.39
C ASN A 31 -13.98 -11.23 -8.95
N GLU A 32 -13.41 -11.10 -10.15
CA GLU A 32 -13.22 -9.79 -10.80
C GLU A 32 -14.54 -9.14 -11.19
N ALA A 33 -15.56 -9.92 -11.56
CA ALA A 33 -16.88 -9.37 -11.90
C ALA A 33 -17.57 -8.75 -10.67
N ASN A 34 -17.48 -9.41 -9.52
CA ASN A 34 -18.00 -8.86 -8.27
C ASN A 34 -17.22 -7.61 -7.84
N LEU A 35 -15.88 -7.64 -7.99
CA LEU A 35 -15.06 -6.45 -7.70
C LEU A 35 -15.43 -5.28 -8.60
N ASP A 36 -15.60 -5.50 -9.91
CA ASP A 36 -16.01 -4.46 -10.87
C ASP A 36 -17.36 -3.84 -10.49
N ALA A 37 -18.36 -4.69 -10.21
CA ALA A 37 -19.68 -4.23 -9.80
C ALA A 37 -19.61 -3.40 -8.50
N TRP A 38 -18.84 -3.87 -7.51
CA TRP A 38 -18.66 -3.15 -6.25
C TRP A 38 -17.92 -1.83 -6.44
N MET A 39 -16.84 -1.81 -7.22
CA MET A 39 -16.08 -0.58 -7.49
C MET A 39 -16.93 0.48 -8.19
N ARG A 40 -17.78 0.09 -9.16
CA ARG A 40 -18.70 1.02 -9.83
C ARG A 40 -19.69 1.67 -8.89
N ALA A 41 -20.09 0.96 -7.85
CA ALA A 41 -21.06 1.45 -6.86
C ALA A 41 -20.41 2.33 -5.77
N HIS A 42 -19.14 2.13 -5.44
CA HIS A 42 -18.53 2.71 -4.24
C HIS A 42 -17.28 3.57 -4.49
N VAL A 43 -16.68 3.48 -5.68
CA VAL A 43 -15.47 4.24 -6.03
C VAL A 43 -15.82 5.22 -7.14
N GLU A 44 -15.54 6.50 -6.91
CA GLU A 44 -15.73 7.51 -7.93
C GLU A 44 -14.69 7.34 -9.05
N GLY A 45 -15.16 7.18 -10.27
CA GLY A 45 -14.37 7.29 -11.48
C GLY A 45 -14.06 6.03 -12.28
N PRO A 46 -14.16 4.75 -11.80
CA PRO A 46 -13.82 3.62 -12.65
C PRO A 46 -14.77 3.50 -13.85
N LYS A 47 -14.21 3.55 -15.04
CA LYS A 47 -14.96 3.40 -16.30
C LYS A 47 -14.35 2.26 -17.10
N GLY A 48 -15.20 1.48 -17.77
CA GLY A 48 -14.77 0.37 -18.61
C GLY A 48 -14.38 -0.89 -17.84
N PRO A 49 -13.88 -1.91 -18.52
CA PRO A 49 -13.46 -3.16 -17.89
C PRO A 49 -12.22 -2.94 -17.02
N LEU A 50 -12.14 -3.66 -15.90
CA LEU A 50 -10.95 -3.68 -15.06
C LEU A 50 -10.07 -4.90 -15.39
N LYS A 51 -8.76 -4.73 -15.18
CA LYS A 51 -7.77 -5.80 -15.20
C LYS A 51 -7.08 -5.84 -13.84
N VAL A 52 -6.97 -7.02 -13.26
CA VAL A 52 -6.35 -7.23 -11.97
C VAL A 52 -4.96 -7.82 -12.15
N LEU A 53 -3.96 -7.18 -11.55
CA LEU A 53 -2.58 -7.66 -11.47
C LEU A 53 -2.17 -7.71 -10.00
N GLN A 54 -1.27 -8.61 -9.64
CA GLN A 54 -0.74 -8.71 -8.28
C GLN A 54 0.62 -8.04 -8.18
N PHE A 55 0.86 -7.22 -7.13
CA PHE A 55 2.21 -6.74 -6.86
C PHE A 55 3.12 -7.87 -6.41
N LYS A 56 4.39 -7.83 -6.84
CA LYS A 56 5.41 -8.82 -6.47
C LYS A 56 5.77 -8.75 -4.98
N GLY A 57 5.74 -7.57 -4.38
CA GLY A 57 5.96 -7.34 -2.95
C GLY A 57 4.67 -7.40 -2.14
N GLY A 58 4.77 -7.36 -0.80
CA GLY A 58 3.60 -7.32 0.09
C GLY A 58 3.10 -8.70 0.51
N GLN A 59 3.92 -9.46 1.25
CA GLN A 59 3.62 -10.85 1.62
C GLN A 59 2.50 -10.98 2.66
N SER A 60 2.30 -10.00 3.53
CA SER A 60 1.34 -10.09 4.64
C SER A 60 -0.11 -9.85 4.21
N ASN A 61 -0.35 -8.81 3.41
CA ASN A 61 -1.66 -8.49 2.85
C ASN A 61 -1.53 -8.46 1.33
N PRO A 62 -2.17 -9.37 0.60
CA PRO A 62 -2.12 -9.36 -0.86
C PRO A 62 -2.55 -8.01 -1.41
N THR A 63 -1.71 -7.46 -2.29
CA THR A 63 -1.89 -6.14 -2.88
C THR A 63 -1.98 -6.27 -4.39
N TYR A 64 -2.96 -5.61 -4.98
CA TYR A 64 -3.29 -5.71 -6.40
C TYR A 64 -3.30 -4.33 -7.05
N LYS A 65 -2.86 -4.28 -8.29
CA LYS A 65 -3.09 -3.16 -9.19
C LYS A 65 -4.37 -3.44 -9.96
N ILE A 66 -5.29 -2.51 -9.93
CA ILE A 66 -6.52 -2.54 -10.72
C ILE A 66 -6.36 -1.52 -11.83
N GLU A 67 -6.24 -1.99 -13.06
CA GLU A 67 -6.14 -1.14 -14.24
C GLU A 67 -7.51 -0.94 -14.85
N THR A 68 -7.86 0.31 -15.13
CA THR A 68 -9.02 0.71 -15.91
C THR A 68 -8.56 1.57 -17.08
N PRO A 69 -9.38 1.81 -18.11
CA PRO A 69 -8.95 2.60 -19.28
C PRO A 69 -8.50 4.02 -18.96
N ASP A 70 -8.97 4.61 -17.88
CA ASP A 70 -8.69 6.00 -17.51
C ASP A 70 -7.62 6.14 -16.40
N ARG A 71 -7.47 5.16 -15.52
CA ARG A 71 -6.49 5.20 -14.42
C ARG A 71 -6.23 3.85 -13.78
N SER A 72 -5.26 3.82 -12.89
CA SER A 72 -4.99 2.65 -12.05
C SER A 72 -5.33 2.93 -10.59
N TYR A 73 -5.73 1.85 -9.89
CA TYR A 73 -5.98 1.85 -8.46
C TYR A 73 -5.14 0.77 -7.79
N VAL A 74 -5.01 0.86 -6.47
CA VAL A 74 -4.42 -0.19 -5.65
C VAL A 74 -5.50 -0.75 -4.72
N MET A 75 -5.63 -2.06 -4.68
CA MET A 75 -6.46 -2.79 -3.73
C MET A 75 -5.56 -3.54 -2.75
N ARG A 76 -5.85 -3.40 -1.45
CA ARG A 76 -5.28 -4.28 -0.42
C ARG A 76 -6.40 -5.05 0.26
N ARG A 77 -6.21 -6.36 0.40
CA ARG A 77 -7.17 -7.22 1.07
C ARG A 77 -6.56 -8.03 2.21
N LYS A 78 -7.39 -8.50 3.12
CA LYS A 78 -7.00 -9.54 4.08
C LYS A 78 -6.65 -10.83 3.33
N PRO A 79 -5.70 -11.64 3.83
CA PRO A 79 -5.52 -13.00 3.33
C PRO A 79 -6.82 -13.80 3.46
N PHE A 80 -6.98 -14.81 2.62
CA PHE A 80 -8.08 -15.76 2.80
C PHE A 80 -7.80 -16.70 3.97
N GLY A 81 -8.86 -17.22 4.57
CA GLY A 81 -8.80 -18.20 5.63
C GLY A 81 -8.94 -17.63 7.04
N LYS A 82 -8.73 -18.49 8.04
CA LYS A 82 -8.88 -18.13 9.46
C LYS A 82 -7.65 -17.36 9.93
N LEU A 83 -7.84 -16.11 10.27
CA LEU A 83 -6.79 -15.19 10.76
C LEU A 83 -6.87 -15.03 12.28
N LEU A 84 -5.73 -14.70 12.90
CA LEU A 84 -5.71 -14.29 14.30
C LEU A 84 -6.49 -12.97 14.48
N PRO A 85 -7.17 -12.78 15.62
CA PRO A 85 -7.82 -11.51 15.94
C PRO A 85 -6.85 -10.34 15.79
N SER A 86 -7.28 -9.25 15.19
CA SER A 86 -6.49 -8.04 14.87
C SER A 86 -5.32 -8.20 13.89
N ALA A 87 -5.00 -9.40 13.42
CA ALA A 87 -4.03 -9.56 12.35
C ALA A 87 -4.63 -9.10 11.01
N HIS A 88 -3.80 -8.49 10.17
CA HIS A 88 -4.19 -8.06 8.82
C HIS A 88 -5.39 -7.10 8.76
N ALA A 89 -5.46 -6.16 9.69
CA ALA A 89 -6.56 -5.22 9.86
C ALA A 89 -6.57 -4.13 8.77
N VAL A 90 -7.05 -4.46 7.57
CA VAL A 90 -7.14 -3.52 6.41
C VAL A 90 -8.08 -2.34 6.69
N ASP A 91 -9.07 -2.52 7.55
CA ASP A 91 -9.95 -1.47 8.06
C ASP A 91 -9.18 -0.42 8.89
N ARG A 92 -8.22 -0.86 9.71
CA ARG A 92 -7.34 0.05 10.45
C ARG A 92 -6.37 0.78 9.54
N GLU A 93 -5.78 0.09 8.57
CA GLU A 93 -4.93 0.72 7.54
C GLU A 93 -5.73 1.81 6.80
N PHE A 94 -6.92 1.48 6.33
CA PHE A 94 -7.80 2.43 5.63
C PHE A 94 -8.12 3.66 6.48
N ARG A 95 -8.49 3.48 7.76
CA ARG A 95 -8.79 4.59 8.68
C ARG A 95 -7.63 5.57 8.81
N VAL A 96 -6.40 5.06 9.00
CA VAL A 96 -5.20 5.90 9.12
C VAL A 96 -4.94 6.68 7.84
N ILE A 97 -4.94 6.00 6.69
CA ILE A 97 -4.69 6.63 5.39
C ILE A 97 -5.75 7.69 5.11
N ALA A 98 -7.02 7.39 5.36
CA ALA A 98 -8.13 8.34 5.15
C ALA A 98 -8.04 9.56 6.08
N ALA A 99 -7.68 9.35 7.34
CA ALA A 99 -7.53 10.44 8.32
C ALA A 99 -6.37 11.38 7.94
N LEU A 100 -5.21 10.82 7.63
CA LEU A 100 -4.01 11.57 7.24
C LEU A 100 -4.20 12.29 5.90
N GLY A 101 -4.83 11.63 4.93
CA GLY A 101 -5.11 12.24 3.61
C GLY A 101 -6.00 13.48 3.71
N LYS A 102 -6.98 13.49 4.63
CA LYS A 102 -7.82 14.68 4.90
C LYS A 102 -7.03 15.87 5.45
N GLN A 103 -5.88 15.62 6.06
CA GLN A 103 -4.98 16.65 6.58
C GLN A 103 -3.92 17.09 5.55
N GLY A 104 -3.97 16.59 4.31
CA GLY A 104 -2.98 16.88 3.29
C GLY A 104 -1.63 16.18 3.50
N PHE A 105 -1.56 15.19 4.38
CA PHE A 105 -0.35 14.39 4.54
C PHE A 105 -0.13 13.50 3.31
N PRO A 106 1.13 13.29 2.84
CA PRO A 106 1.44 12.56 1.61
C PRO A 106 1.23 11.05 1.76
N VAL A 107 -0.02 10.63 1.70
CA VAL A 107 -0.48 9.24 1.64
C VAL A 107 -1.32 9.03 0.39
N ALA A 108 -1.45 7.80 -0.05
CA ALA A 108 -2.39 7.44 -1.11
C ALA A 108 -3.82 7.87 -0.74
N LYS A 109 -4.57 8.36 -1.73
CA LYS A 109 -5.98 8.72 -1.53
C LYS A 109 -6.79 7.46 -1.24
N ALA A 110 -7.37 7.36 -0.06
CA ALA A 110 -8.32 6.30 0.30
C ALA A 110 -9.66 6.57 -0.38
N TYR A 111 -10.15 5.61 -1.19
CA TYR A 111 -11.44 5.75 -1.88
C TYR A 111 -12.58 5.09 -1.12
N ALA A 112 -12.49 3.78 -0.90
CA ALA A 112 -13.55 3.01 -0.27
C ALA A 112 -13.02 1.77 0.46
N LEU A 113 -13.72 1.38 1.52
CA LEU A 113 -13.48 0.16 2.30
C LEU A 113 -14.66 -0.79 2.13
N CYS A 114 -14.39 -2.05 1.84
CA CYS A 114 -15.34 -3.13 1.82
C CYS A 114 -15.09 -4.08 2.99
N THR A 115 -16.07 -4.25 3.85
CA THR A 115 -16.04 -5.20 4.97
C THR A 115 -16.92 -6.43 4.71
N ASP A 116 -17.58 -6.49 3.56
CA ASP A 116 -18.40 -7.62 3.13
C ASP A 116 -17.53 -8.65 2.41
N ASP A 117 -17.29 -9.77 3.08
CA ASP A 117 -16.53 -10.89 2.50
C ASP A 117 -17.27 -11.55 1.31
N GLY A 118 -18.58 -11.33 1.13
CA GLY A 118 -19.36 -11.83 0.01
C GLY A 118 -18.92 -11.29 -1.35
N VAL A 119 -18.21 -10.15 -1.40
CA VAL A 119 -17.77 -9.54 -2.65
C VAL A 119 -16.62 -10.30 -3.29
N ILE A 120 -15.51 -10.47 -2.59
CA ILE A 120 -14.30 -11.15 -3.11
C ILE A 120 -13.73 -12.21 -2.16
N GLY A 121 -14.45 -12.59 -1.14
CA GLY A 121 -14.02 -13.61 -0.15
C GLY A 121 -13.23 -13.06 1.02
N ALA A 122 -12.99 -11.76 1.11
CA ALA A 122 -12.28 -11.11 2.21
C ALA A 122 -12.48 -9.60 2.20
N ALA A 123 -12.40 -8.96 3.36
CA ALA A 123 -12.41 -7.50 3.46
C ALA A 123 -11.21 -6.87 2.73
N PHE A 124 -11.45 -5.73 2.08
CA PHE A 124 -10.45 -5.01 1.29
C PHE A 124 -10.72 -3.51 1.26
N TYR A 125 -9.72 -2.73 0.82
CA TYR A 125 -9.93 -1.32 0.49
C TYR A 125 -9.26 -0.94 -0.81
N ILE A 126 -9.76 0.15 -1.39
CA ILE A 126 -9.26 0.75 -2.63
C ILE A 126 -8.60 2.10 -2.32
N MET A 127 -7.43 2.31 -2.88
CA MET A 127 -6.69 3.57 -2.80
C MET A 127 -6.12 3.97 -4.17
N SER A 128 -5.62 5.20 -4.29
CA SER A 128 -4.93 5.66 -5.50
C SER A 128 -3.66 4.84 -5.74
N MET A 129 -3.31 4.69 -7.02
CA MET A 129 -1.99 4.22 -7.44
C MET A 129 -1.04 5.40 -7.43
N GLU A 130 -0.04 5.33 -6.55
CA GLU A 130 1.03 6.33 -6.51
C GLU A 130 2.22 5.81 -7.31
N GLU A 131 2.68 6.60 -8.25
CA GLU A 131 3.88 6.28 -9.01
C GLU A 131 5.12 6.71 -8.25
N GLY A 132 6.12 5.84 -8.22
CA GLY A 132 7.35 6.12 -7.48
C GLY A 132 8.39 5.03 -7.61
N ARG A 133 9.54 5.30 -7.01
CA ARG A 133 10.65 4.33 -6.93
C ARG A 133 10.55 3.56 -5.62
N VAL A 134 10.71 2.25 -5.69
CA VAL A 134 10.80 1.39 -4.51
C VAL A 134 12.27 1.07 -4.25
N PHE A 135 12.74 1.32 -3.04
CA PHE A 135 14.08 0.99 -2.60
C PHE A 135 14.01 -0.15 -1.59
N TRP A 136 14.41 -1.34 -2.00
CA TRP A 136 14.42 -2.52 -1.14
C TRP A 136 15.62 -2.57 -0.22
N ASP A 137 16.77 -2.09 -0.71
CA ASP A 137 17.96 -1.98 0.12
C ASP A 137 17.97 -0.63 0.84
N PRO A 138 17.87 -0.62 2.20
CA PRO A 138 17.82 0.60 2.98
C PRO A 138 19.11 1.43 2.92
N THR A 139 20.22 0.84 2.45
CA THR A 139 21.49 1.55 2.28
C THR A 139 21.55 2.35 0.99
N LEU A 140 20.56 2.16 0.10
CA LEU A 140 20.45 2.85 -1.20
C LEU A 140 21.72 2.75 -2.05
N PRO A 141 22.25 1.54 -2.33
CA PRO A 141 23.55 1.37 -2.98
C PRO A 141 23.57 1.91 -4.42
N SER A 142 22.43 1.96 -5.08
CA SER A 142 22.25 2.49 -6.45
C SER A 142 22.23 4.03 -6.52
N GLN A 143 22.22 4.72 -5.36
CA GLN A 143 22.12 6.18 -5.31
C GLN A 143 23.47 6.83 -5.02
N THR A 144 23.70 8.03 -5.61
CA THR A 144 24.86 8.85 -5.26
C THR A 144 24.80 9.27 -3.79
N PRO A 145 25.93 9.60 -3.14
CA PRO A 145 25.94 10.10 -1.76
C PRO A 145 25.03 11.32 -1.55
N GLU A 146 24.97 12.21 -2.52
CA GLU A 146 24.10 13.39 -2.47
C GLU A 146 22.61 12.99 -2.52
N ASN A 147 22.22 12.09 -3.43
CA ASN A 147 20.85 11.60 -3.53
C ASN A 147 20.44 10.83 -2.28
N ARG A 148 21.32 9.99 -1.72
CA ARG A 148 21.08 9.31 -0.45
C ARG A 148 20.74 10.31 0.65
N ARG A 149 21.57 11.35 0.78
CA ARG A 149 21.33 12.40 1.77
C ARG A 149 19.96 13.07 1.59
N LYS A 150 19.56 13.43 0.36
CA LYS A 150 18.26 14.03 0.05
C LYS A 150 17.11 13.09 0.43
N ILE A 151 17.21 11.80 0.08
CA ILE A 151 16.20 10.78 0.40
C ILE A 151 16.03 10.61 1.92
N PHE A 152 17.15 10.53 2.68
CA PHE A 152 17.08 10.39 4.13
C PHE A 152 16.52 11.64 4.80
N ILE A 153 16.90 12.84 4.35
CA ILE A 153 16.34 14.09 4.88
C ILE A 153 14.84 14.13 4.65
N SER A 154 14.37 13.89 3.42
CA SER A 154 12.95 13.87 3.08
C SER A 154 12.17 12.85 3.91
N LYS A 155 12.74 11.65 4.13
CA LYS A 155 12.14 10.64 5.00
C LYS A 155 11.99 11.11 6.45
N ILE A 156 13.03 11.74 7.00
CA ILE A 156 13.01 12.25 8.39
C ILE A 156 12.00 13.40 8.53
N GLU A 157 11.97 14.33 7.57
CA GLU A 157 11.01 15.44 7.56
C GLU A 157 9.57 14.92 7.48
N THR A 158 9.31 13.93 6.62
CA THR A 158 7.99 13.29 6.53
C THR A 158 7.60 12.62 7.84
N LEU A 159 8.53 11.92 8.50
CA LEU A 159 8.27 11.29 9.80
C LEU A 159 8.03 12.35 10.88
N ALA A 160 8.80 13.43 10.92
CA ALA A 160 8.59 14.53 11.86
C ALA A 160 7.21 15.17 11.66
N ASN A 161 6.81 15.41 10.41
CA ASN A 161 5.48 15.94 10.09
C ASN A 161 4.36 14.98 10.51
N LEU A 162 4.56 13.66 10.43
CA LEU A 162 3.60 12.69 10.94
C LEU A 162 3.44 12.80 12.46
N HIS A 163 4.53 12.99 13.20
CA HIS A 163 4.51 13.07 14.67
C HIS A 163 3.88 14.35 15.21
N VAL A 164 3.64 15.36 14.38
CA VAL A 164 2.95 16.60 14.79
C VAL A 164 1.43 16.41 14.91
N PHE A 165 0.86 15.39 14.25
CA PHE A 165 -0.57 15.15 14.32
C PHE A 165 -0.99 14.69 15.71
N ASP A 166 -2.04 15.31 16.23
CA ASP A 166 -2.76 14.87 17.40
C ASP A 166 -3.80 13.81 16.95
N PRO A 167 -3.68 12.54 17.37
CA PRO A 167 -4.57 11.48 16.94
C PRO A 167 -6.06 11.76 17.24
N GLU A 168 -6.35 12.41 18.35
CA GLU A 168 -7.74 12.74 18.70
C GLU A 168 -8.35 13.74 17.73
N LYS A 169 -7.58 14.79 17.38
CA LYS A 169 -8.04 15.83 16.45
C LYS A 169 -8.28 15.36 15.03
N ILE A 170 -7.57 14.31 14.61
CA ILE A 170 -7.73 13.72 13.26
C ILE A 170 -8.68 12.51 13.24
N GLY A 171 -9.38 12.23 14.35
CA GLY A 171 -10.38 11.15 14.44
C GLY A 171 -9.79 9.75 14.65
N LEU A 172 -8.61 9.66 15.23
CA LEU A 172 -7.90 8.42 15.55
C LEU A 172 -7.69 8.23 17.08
N GLY A 173 -8.40 8.93 17.95
CA GLY A 173 -8.23 8.88 19.39
C GLY A 173 -8.49 7.48 20.00
N ASP A 174 -9.34 6.68 19.36
CA ASP A 174 -9.63 5.29 19.73
C ASP A 174 -8.74 4.27 19.00
N PHE A 175 -7.78 4.73 18.18
CA PHE A 175 -6.96 3.84 17.35
C PHE A 175 -5.98 2.98 18.15
N GLY A 176 -5.45 3.51 19.25
CA GLY A 176 -4.57 2.84 20.19
C GLY A 176 -5.15 2.82 21.60
N LYS A 177 -4.59 2.00 22.49
CA LYS A 177 -4.91 2.07 23.90
C LYS A 177 -4.18 3.26 24.52
N PRO A 178 -4.88 4.23 25.12
CA PRO A 178 -4.21 5.30 25.87
C PRO A 178 -3.56 4.74 27.13
N GLY A 179 -2.38 5.24 27.49
CA GLY A 179 -1.68 4.88 28.73
C GLY A 179 -0.43 4.04 28.54
N ASN A 180 0.08 3.51 29.65
CA ASN A 180 1.32 2.75 29.69
C ASN A 180 1.32 1.61 28.69
N TYR A 181 2.13 1.74 27.66
CA TYR A 181 2.30 0.71 26.63
C TYR A 181 3.36 -0.33 27.06
N PHE A 182 4.13 -0.02 28.11
CA PHE A 182 5.15 -0.84 28.75
C PHE A 182 4.80 -1.10 30.21
#